data_6b17971c1ee025dfb5ed9f9381e180f3
#
_entry.id   6b17971c1ee025dfb5ed9f9381e180f3
#
_cell.length_a   1.000
_cell.length_b   1.000
_cell.length_c   1.000
_cell.angle_alpha   90.00
_cell.angle_beta   90.00
_cell.angle_gamma   90.00
#
_symmetry.space_group_name_H-M   'P 1'
#
loop_
_entity.id
_entity.type
_entity.pdbx_description
1 polymer ?
#
loop_
_entity_poly.entity_id
_entity_poly.type
_entity_poly.pdbx_seq_one_letter_code
_entity_poly.pdbx_strand_id
1 'polypeptide(L)'
;MANNPSSAVSKAGPNAGDDTIARLLMRNAAEFANDIAMREKDRGIWREVTWSAYAEEVLCCAAGFMALGVKPGDAVIILGDNRVRLYAGMTAMSMLRAHAMPAYPGATLDELKHFFEEARVVAALAEDQEQVDKILDLRDAGTSVASIVYDEVRGLNLYDAPGLQSWENLLEAGAKKLSADPDLRLRYRLR
;
A
#
# COMPACT_ATOMS: atom_id res chain seq x y z
N MET A 1 -3.18 -26.67 -28.96
CA MET A 1 -3.18 -25.26 -29.41
C MET A 1 -4.48 -24.64 -28.95
N ALA A 2 -4.47 -23.96 -27.81
CA ALA A 2 -5.67 -23.30 -27.26
C ALA A 2 -5.64 -21.84 -27.73
N ASN A 3 -6.63 -21.47 -28.53
CA ASN A 3 -6.88 -20.08 -28.92
C ASN A 3 -7.23 -19.25 -27.68
N ASN A 4 -6.39 -18.29 -27.36
CA ASN A 4 -6.67 -17.24 -26.40
C ASN A 4 -7.54 -16.18 -27.12
N PRO A 5 -8.82 -15.96 -26.75
CA PRO A 5 -9.58 -14.87 -27.31
C PRO A 5 -8.99 -13.56 -26.79
N SER A 6 -8.33 -12.83 -27.67
CA SER A 6 -7.96 -11.43 -27.46
C SER A 6 -9.21 -10.66 -27.04
N SER A 7 -9.29 -10.32 -25.77
CA SER A 7 -10.30 -9.40 -25.25
C SER A 7 -10.09 -8.06 -25.92
N ALA A 8 -11.10 -7.61 -26.65
CA ALA A 8 -11.12 -6.31 -27.31
C ALA A 8 -10.97 -5.21 -26.25
N VAL A 9 -9.79 -4.61 -26.18
CA VAL A 9 -9.56 -3.41 -25.38
C VAL A 9 -10.51 -2.33 -25.90
N SER A 10 -11.43 -1.90 -25.06
CA SER A 10 -12.35 -0.80 -25.33
C SER A 10 -11.56 0.44 -25.79
N LYS A 11 -11.88 0.96 -26.98
CA LYS A 11 -11.26 2.14 -27.59
C LYS A 11 -11.82 3.47 -27.07
N ALA A 12 -12.35 3.54 -25.88
CA ALA A 12 -12.61 4.81 -25.22
C ALA A 12 -11.28 5.29 -24.63
N GLY A 13 -10.59 6.17 -25.33
CA GLY A 13 -9.40 6.83 -24.80
C GLY A 13 -9.74 7.57 -23.49
N PRO A 14 -8.83 7.61 -22.53
CA PRO A 14 -9.06 8.32 -21.28
C PRO A 14 -9.33 9.79 -21.57
N ASN A 15 -10.34 10.36 -20.95
CA ASN A 15 -10.49 11.81 -20.85
C ASN A 15 -9.29 12.32 -20.03
N ALA A 16 -8.40 13.06 -20.65
CA ALA A 16 -7.10 13.50 -20.11
C ALA A 16 -7.22 14.46 -18.91
N GLY A 17 -7.96 14.10 -17.90
CA GLY A 17 -8.14 14.88 -16.65
C GLY A 17 -8.69 14.06 -15.49
N ASP A 18 -9.14 12.84 -15.78
CA ASP A 18 -9.84 12.02 -14.78
C ASP A 18 -9.09 10.74 -14.34
N ASP A 19 -7.94 10.43 -14.91
CA ASP A 19 -7.24 9.17 -14.69
C ASP A 19 -6.19 9.27 -13.58
N THR A 20 -6.64 9.16 -12.34
CA THR A 20 -5.74 8.84 -11.23
C THR A 20 -5.57 7.31 -11.11
N ILE A 21 -4.44 6.85 -10.54
CA ILE A 21 -4.20 5.42 -10.25
C ILE A 21 -5.37 4.83 -9.45
N ALA A 22 -5.90 5.57 -8.48
CA ALA A 22 -7.03 5.16 -7.67
C ALA A 22 -8.31 4.94 -8.51
N ARG A 23 -8.64 5.87 -9.43
CA ARG A 23 -9.80 5.74 -10.31
C ARG A 23 -9.64 4.59 -11.31
N LEU A 24 -8.44 4.44 -11.88
CA LEU A 24 -8.13 3.32 -12.77
C LEU A 24 -8.32 1.97 -12.07
N LEU A 25 -7.84 1.84 -10.82
CA LEU A 25 -8.08 0.64 -10.01
C LEU A 25 -9.58 0.38 -9.82
N MET A 26 -10.35 1.38 -9.40
CA MET A 26 -11.78 1.21 -9.14
C MET A 26 -12.57 0.87 -10.41
N ARG A 27 -12.21 1.46 -11.56
CA ARG A 27 -12.76 1.10 -12.86
C ARG A 27 -12.46 -0.35 -13.21
N ASN A 28 -11.18 -0.77 -13.13
CA ASN A 28 -10.79 -2.14 -13.42
C ASN A 28 -11.48 -3.15 -12.49
N ALA A 29 -11.62 -2.82 -11.21
CA ALA A 29 -12.35 -3.66 -10.26
C ALA A 29 -13.85 -3.78 -10.59
N ALA A 30 -14.46 -2.78 -11.23
CA ALA A 30 -15.85 -2.84 -11.68
C ALA A 30 -16.00 -3.59 -13.00
N GLU A 31 -15.10 -3.39 -13.97
CA GLU A 31 -15.19 -3.94 -15.32
C GLU A 31 -14.61 -5.37 -15.41
N PHE A 32 -13.55 -5.67 -14.65
CA PHE A 32 -12.77 -6.91 -14.73
C PHE A 32 -12.65 -7.59 -13.35
N ALA A 33 -13.70 -7.54 -12.54
CA ALA A 33 -13.71 -7.93 -11.13
C ALA A 33 -12.99 -9.26 -10.83
N ASN A 34 -13.25 -10.28 -11.66
CA ASN A 34 -12.75 -11.64 -11.49
C ASN A 34 -11.47 -11.94 -12.29
N ASP A 35 -11.02 -10.99 -13.11
CA ASP A 35 -9.77 -11.16 -13.86
C ASP A 35 -8.57 -10.94 -12.93
N ILE A 36 -7.45 -11.58 -13.27
CA ILE A 36 -6.23 -11.50 -12.49
C ILE A 36 -5.58 -10.14 -12.69
N ALA A 37 -5.46 -9.38 -11.61
CA ALA A 37 -4.73 -8.12 -11.57
C ALA A 37 -3.23 -8.35 -11.40
N MET A 38 -2.84 -9.23 -10.48
CA MET A 38 -1.44 -9.53 -10.17
C MET A 38 -1.23 -11.01 -9.87
N ARG A 39 0.02 -11.43 -10.04
CA ARG A 39 0.51 -12.73 -9.61
C ARG A 39 1.78 -12.55 -8.81
N GLU A 40 1.88 -13.27 -7.72
CA GLU A 40 3.05 -13.31 -6.86
C GLU A 40 3.45 -14.75 -6.61
N LYS A 41 4.75 -15.01 -6.59
CA LYS A 41 5.27 -16.33 -6.23
C LYS A 41 5.67 -16.32 -4.76
N ASP A 42 4.90 -17.01 -3.94
CA ASP A 42 5.20 -17.19 -2.52
C ASP A 42 5.58 -18.66 -2.27
N ARG A 43 6.80 -18.89 -1.76
CA ARG A 43 7.34 -20.21 -1.43
C ARG A 43 7.16 -21.26 -2.55
N GLY A 44 7.37 -20.82 -3.78
CA GLY A 44 7.26 -21.68 -4.96
C GLY A 44 5.85 -21.82 -5.54
N ILE A 45 4.82 -21.30 -4.88
CA ILE A 45 3.43 -21.37 -5.29
C ILE A 45 3.01 -20.01 -5.86
N TRP A 46 2.39 -20.02 -7.04
CA TRP A 46 1.79 -18.82 -7.60
C TRP A 46 0.47 -18.49 -6.91
N ARG A 47 0.39 -17.30 -6.36
CA ARG A 47 -0.85 -16.70 -5.84
C ARG A 47 -1.36 -15.69 -6.84
N GLU A 48 -2.66 -15.74 -7.10
CA GLU A 48 -3.36 -14.83 -8.00
C GLU A 48 -4.24 -13.89 -7.20
N VAL A 49 -4.17 -12.62 -7.54
CA VAL A 49 -5.00 -11.57 -6.93
C VAL A 49 -5.88 -10.98 -8.03
N THR A 50 -7.19 -11.05 -7.85
CA THR A 50 -8.16 -10.48 -8.78
C THR A 50 -8.26 -8.95 -8.62
N TRP A 51 -8.78 -8.26 -9.63
CA TRP A 51 -8.99 -6.81 -9.54
C TRP A 51 -9.90 -6.43 -8.37
N SER A 52 -10.97 -7.19 -8.11
CA SER A 52 -11.87 -6.92 -6.98
C SER A 52 -11.19 -7.12 -5.63
N ALA A 53 -10.41 -8.20 -5.47
CA ALA A 53 -9.66 -8.45 -4.24
C ALA A 53 -8.59 -7.38 -4.00
N TYR A 54 -7.84 -7.00 -5.04
CA TYR A 54 -6.84 -5.95 -4.96
C TYR A 54 -7.45 -4.60 -4.57
N ALA A 55 -8.58 -4.23 -5.19
CA ALA A 55 -9.25 -2.98 -4.87
C ALA A 55 -9.77 -2.94 -3.43
N GLU A 56 -10.33 -4.05 -2.92
CA GLU A 56 -10.78 -4.13 -1.53
C GLU A 56 -9.60 -4.02 -0.54
N GLU A 57 -8.49 -4.69 -0.83
CA GLU A 57 -7.28 -4.60 0.00
C GLU A 57 -6.73 -3.18 0.02
N VAL A 58 -6.65 -2.50 -1.13
CA VAL A 58 -6.22 -1.10 -1.24
C VAL A 58 -7.15 -0.16 -0.48
N LEU A 59 -8.46 -0.36 -0.56
CA LEU A 59 -9.44 0.44 0.19
C LEU A 59 -9.25 0.28 1.71
N CYS A 60 -9.11 -0.96 2.20
CA CYS A 60 -8.85 -1.22 3.61
C CYS A 60 -7.50 -0.63 4.04
N CYS A 61 -6.46 -0.78 3.22
CA CYS A 61 -5.14 -0.21 3.47
C CYS A 61 -5.21 1.33 3.60
N ALA A 62 -5.86 2.01 2.65
CA ALA A 62 -6.03 3.47 2.69
C ALA A 62 -6.77 3.93 3.95
N ALA A 63 -7.87 3.26 4.29
CA ALA A 63 -8.64 3.56 5.50
C ALA A 63 -7.84 3.27 6.79
N GLY A 64 -7.01 2.23 6.78
CA GLY A 64 -6.11 1.89 7.87
C GLY A 64 -5.05 2.98 8.09
N PHE A 65 -4.35 3.41 7.05
CA PHE A 65 -3.39 4.52 7.16
C PHE A 65 -4.07 5.84 7.56
N MET A 66 -5.30 6.09 7.09
CA MET A 66 -6.09 7.23 7.60
C MET A 66 -6.38 7.09 9.11
N ALA A 67 -6.63 5.88 9.62
CA ALA A 67 -6.84 5.65 11.06
C ALA A 67 -5.55 5.90 11.86
N LEU A 68 -4.37 5.64 11.25
CA LEU A 68 -3.06 5.98 11.81
C LEU A 68 -2.71 7.47 11.73
N GLY A 69 -3.58 8.29 11.16
CA GLY A 69 -3.41 9.74 11.09
C GLY A 69 -2.73 10.26 9.84
N VAL A 70 -2.49 9.44 8.82
CA VAL A 70 -1.97 9.88 7.51
C VAL A 70 -2.98 10.79 6.84
N LYS A 71 -2.52 11.95 6.38
CA LYS A 71 -3.32 13.02 5.76
C LYS A 71 -2.84 13.31 4.33
N PRO A 72 -3.66 14.00 3.52
CA PRO A 72 -3.21 14.49 2.23
C PRO A 72 -1.92 15.33 2.36
N GLY A 73 -0.94 15.04 1.50
CA GLY A 73 0.36 15.70 1.49
C GLY A 73 1.41 15.09 2.43
N ASP A 74 1.03 14.19 3.35
CA ASP A 74 2.01 13.43 4.14
C ASP A 74 2.74 12.42 3.25
N ALA A 75 3.95 12.04 3.64
CA ALA A 75 4.73 10.99 2.99
C ALA A 75 4.74 9.70 3.81
N VAL A 76 4.65 8.57 3.13
CA VAL A 76 4.81 7.23 3.70
C VAL A 76 5.94 6.53 2.95
N ILE A 77 6.99 6.15 3.66
CA ILE A 77 8.07 5.37 3.05
C ILE A 77 7.63 3.93 2.89
N ILE A 78 7.92 3.34 1.73
CA ILE A 78 7.58 1.96 1.39
C ILE A 78 8.87 1.24 1.07
N LEU A 79 9.30 0.37 1.98
CA LEU A 79 10.63 -0.23 1.97
C LEU A 79 10.54 -1.75 1.83
N GLY A 80 11.05 -2.27 0.74
CA GLY A 80 11.04 -3.71 0.43
C GLY A 80 11.09 -4.00 -1.06
N ASP A 81 10.98 -5.28 -1.39
CA ASP A 81 10.92 -5.78 -2.75
C ASP A 81 9.54 -5.55 -3.40
N ASN A 82 9.43 -5.87 -4.68
CA ASN A 82 8.21 -5.75 -5.48
C ASN A 82 7.16 -6.80 -5.06
N ARG A 83 6.49 -6.57 -3.93
CA ARG A 83 5.41 -7.39 -3.39
C ARG A 83 4.05 -6.78 -3.67
N VAL A 84 3.02 -7.63 -3.79
CA VAL A 84 1.63 -7.18 -4.01
C VAL A 84 1.19 -6.18 -2.95
N ARG A 85 1.49 -6.42 -1.67
CA ARG A 85 1.12 -5.55 -0.56
C ARG A 85 1.84 -4.20 -0.57
N LEU A 86 3.10 -4.16 -1.02
CA LEU A 86 3.80 -2.89 -1.19
C LEU A 86 3.16 -2.04 -2.31
N TYR A 87 2.77 -2.67 -3.42
CA TYR A 87 1.99 -1.98 -4.47
C TYR A 87 0.61 -1.54 -3.97
N ALA A 88 -0.05 -2.33 -3.11
CA ALA A 88 -1.30 -1.93 -2.48
C ALA A 88 -1.10 -0.69 -1.59
N GLY A 89 -0.02 -0.65 -0.83
CA GLY A 89 0.38 0.53 -0.05
C GLY A 89 0.59 1.77 -0.92
N MET A 90 1.34 1.65 -2.03
CA MET A 90 1.56 2.78 -2.96
C MET A 90 0.23 3.30 -3.54
N THR A 91 -0.64 2.39 -3.95
CA THR A 91 -1.95 2.76 -4.51
C THR A 91 -2.86 3.37 -3.44
N ALA A 92 -2.80 2.87 -2.21
CA ALA A 92 -3.53 3.44 -1.06
C ALA A 92 -3.09 4.89 -0.77
N MET A 93 -1.78 5.20 -0.88
CA MET A 93 -1.30 6.58 -0.73
C MET A 93 -1.87 7.49 -1.82
N SER A 94 -1.97 7.01 -3.06
CA SER A 94 -2.65 7.76 -4.13
C SER A 94 -4.11 8.07 -3.79
N MET A 95 -4.85 7.10 -3.20
CA MET A 95 -6.22 7.32 -2.73
C MET A 95 -6.32 8.37 -1.63
N LEU A 96 -5.35 8.41 -0.73
CA LEU A 96 -5.28 9.37 0.37
C LEU A 96 -4.79 10.75 -0.06
N ARG A 97 -4.29 10.90 -1.30
CA ARG A 97 -3.56 12.09 -1.75
C ARG A 97 -2.31 12.34 -0.91
N ALA A 98 -1.73 11.27 -0.38
CA ALA A 98 -0.45 11.22 0.28
C ALA A 98 0.64 10.78 -0.71
N HIS A 99 1.89 10.93 -0.34
CA HIS A 99 3.03 10.57 -1.17
C HIS A 99 3.56 9.20 -0.77
N ALA A 100 3.51 8.23 -1.69
CA ALA A 100 4.27 7.01 -1.55
C ALA A 100 5.73 7.28 -1.90
N MET A 101 6.65 6.91 -1.01
CA MET A 101 8.10 7.04 -1.22
C MET A 101 8.73 5.63 -1.25
N PRO A 102 8.74 4.96 -2.40
CA PRO A 102 9.34 3.64 -2.50
C PRO A 102 10.86 3.72 -2.36
N ALA A 103 11.43 2.84 -1.55
CA ALA A 103 12.86 2.68 -1.39
C ALA A 103 13.26 1.21 -1.54
N TYR A 104 14.45 0.97 -2.05
CA TYR A 104 14.97 -0.39 -2.23
C TYR A 104 15.33 -1.03 -0.88
N PRO A 105 15.15 -2.36 -0.72
CA PRO A 105 15.52 -3.05 0.50
C PRO A 105 17.03 -2.96 0.81
N GLY A 106 17.87 -2.81 -0.21
CA GLY A 106 19.31 -2.60 -0.07
C GLY A 106 19.73 -1.16 0.27
N ALA A 107 18.80 -0.21 0.43
CA ALA A 107 19.13 1.15 0.80
C ALA A 107 19.83 1.21 2.17
N THR A 108 20.88 2.03 2.24
CA THR A 108 21.61 2.29 3.48
C THR A 108 20.83 3.23 4.41
N LEU A 109 21.20 3.25 5.70
CA LEU A 109 20.58 4.18 6.65
C LEU A 109 20.77 5.66 6.26
N ASP A 110 21.94 6.01 5.70
CA ASP A 110 22.23 7.38 5.24
C ASP A 110 21.34 7.79 4.05
N GLU A 111 21.15 6.86 3.09
CA GLU A 111 20.24 7.10 1.97
C GLU A 111 18.79 7.26 2.44
N LEU A 112 18.35 6.37 3.34
CA LEU A 112 17.00 6.45 3.90
C LEU A 112 16.82 7.73 4.72
N LYS A 113 17.81 8.15 5.51
CA LYS A 113 17.76 9.38 6.29
C LYS A 113 17.49 10.60 5.41
N HIS A 114 18.08 10.64 4.21
CA HIS A 114 17.84 11.71 3.26
C HIS A 114 16.35 11.86 2.89
N PHE A 115 15.61 10.75 2.72
CA PHE A 115 14.16 10.82 2.47
C PHE A 115 13.39 11.49 3.61
N PHE A 116 13.81 11.26 4.86
CA PHE A 116 13.17 11.88 6.03
C PHE A 116 13.51 13.35 6.20
N GLU A 117 14.67 13.79 5.67
CA GLU A 117 15.07 15.20 5.67
C GLU A 117 14.34 15.99 4.59
N GLU A 118 14.09 15.40 3.41
CA GLU A 118 13.46 16.06 2.26
C GLU A 118 11.93 16.04 2.32
N ALA A 119 11.33 15.09 3.03
CA ALA A 119 9.89 14.93 3.08
C ALA A 119 9.39 14.74 4.50
N ARG A 120 8.12 15.15 4.72
CA ARG A 120 7.41 14.87 5.97
C ARG A 120 6.96 13.40 6.00
N VAL A 121 7.89 12.50 6.29
CA VAL A 121 7.56 11.07 6.46
C VAL A 121 6.90 10.86 7.81
N VAL A 122 5.65 10.40 7.82
CA VAL A 122 4.85 10.19 9.04
C VAL A 122 4.64 8.72 9.38
N ALA A 123 4.74 7.84 8.39
CA ALA A 123 4.57 6.40 8.55
C ALA A 123 5.50 5.64 7.60
N ALA A 124 5.68 4.34 7.88
CA ALA A 124 6.41 3.42 7.03
C ALA A 124 5.58 2.16 6.75
N LEU A 125 5.75 1.59 5.57
CA LEU A 125 5.38 0.23 5.22
C LEU A 125 6.66 -0.54 4.90
N ALA A 126 6.99 -1.54 5.69
CA ALA A 126 8.19 -2.35 5.58
C ALA A 126 7.84 -3.79 5.17
N GLU A 127 8.64 -4.40 4.31
CA GLU A 127 8.38 -5.78 3.88
C GLU A 127 8.58 -6.76 5.03
N ASP A 128 9.72 -6.71 5.73
CA ASP A 128 10.16 -7.71 6.68
C ASP A 128 10.91 -7.11 7.88
N GLN A 129 11.45 -7.98 8.73
CA GLN A 129 12.20 -7.60 9.93
C GLN A 129 13.38 -6.68 9.61
N GLU A 130 14.19 -6.97 8.59
CA GLU A 130 15.37 -6.16 8.25
C GLU A 130 14.96 -4.72 7.93
N GLN A 131 13.88 -4.56 7.18
CA GLN A 131 13.38 -3.23 6.83
C GLN A 131 12.76 -2.51 8.03
N VAL A 132 12.10 -3.25 8.92
CA VAL A 132 11.59 -2.71 10.19
C VAL A 132 12.76 -2.20 11.05
N ASP A 133 13.83 -2.98 11.19
CA ASP A 133 15.00 -2.59 11.99
C ASP A 133 15.62 -1.30 11.48
N LYS A 134 15.78 -1.14 10.14
CA LYS A 134 16.26 0.11 9.55
C LYS A 134 15.40 1.33 9.92
N ILE A 135 14.07 1.18 9.88
CA ILE A 135 13.16 2.28 10.25
C ILE A 135 13.21 2.56 11.76
N LEU A 136 13.35 1.53 12.60
CA LEU A 136 13.53 1.70 14.04
C LEU A 136 14.83 2.44 14.36
N ASP A 137 15.95 2.08 13.74
CA ASP A 137 17.24 2.76 13.88
C ASP A 137 17.15 4.25 13.49
N LEU A 138 16.46 4.55 12.38
CA LEU A 138 16.21 5.93 11.95
C LEU A 138 15.35 6.70 12.95
N ARG A 139 14.34 6.06 13.53
CA ARG A 139 13.50 6.65 14.57
C ARG A 139 14.31 6.95 15.83
N ASP A 140 15.18 6.04 16.24
CA ASP A 140 16.06 6.22 17.41
C ASP A 140 17.11 7.32 17.14
N ALA A 141 17.49 7.52 15.88
CA ALA A 141 18.31 8.65 15.43
C ALA A 141 17.55 9.99 15.34
N GLY A 142 16.25 10.02 15.68
CA GLY A 142 15.46 11.26 15.82
C GLY A 142 14.52 11.56 14.65
N THR A 143 14.26 10.62 13.75
CA THR A 143 13.23 10.81 12.71
C THR A 143 11.80 10.68 13.29
N SER A 144 10.81 11.35 12.66
CA SER A 144 9.46 11.49 13.21
C SER A 144 8.47 10.43 12.72
N VAL A 145 8.89 9.17 12.52
CA VAL A 145 8.00 8.08 12.09
C VAL A 145 7.12 7.61 13.25
N ALA A 146 5.84 7.92 13.18
CA ALA A 146 4.90 7.56 14.25
C ALA A 146 4.40 6.12 14.14
N SER A 147 4.26 5.59 12.92
CA SER A 147 3.68 4.27 12.67
C SER A 147 4.52 3.48 11.68
N ILE A 148 4.76 2.20 12.00
CA ILE A 148 5.46 1.25 11.14
C ILE A 148 4.53 0.06 10.92
N VAL A 149 4.19 -0.20 9.67
CA VAL A 149 3.39 -1.36 9.25
C VAL A 149 4.35 -2.35 8.58
N TYR A 150 4.25 -3.64 8.92
CA TYR A 150 5.07 -4.67 8.31
C TYR A 150 4.22 -5.75 7.64
N ASP A 151 4.75 -6.32 6.53
CA ASP A 151 4.09 -7.38 5.76
C ASP A 151 4.44 -8.77 6.32
N GLU A 152 5.72 -9.13 6.39
CA GLU A 152 6.16 -10.44 6.88
C GLU A 152 6.33 -10.45 8.39
N VAL A 153 5.61 -11.35 9.05
CA VAL A 153 5.56 -11.44 10.53
C VAL A 153 6.77 -12.15 11.15
N ARG A 154 7.56 -12.86 10.34
CA ARG A 154 8.70 -13.63 10.84
C ARG A 154 9.75 -12.72 11.46
N GLY A 155 10.25 -13.15 12.64
CA GLY A 155 11.25 -12.40 13.39
C GLY A 155 10.68 -11.26 14.25
N LEU A 156 9.44 -10.82 14.02
CA LEU A 156 8.84 -9.64 14.66
C LEU A 156 7.98 -9.96 15.90
N ASN A 157 7.80 -11.23 16.24
CA ASN A 157 6.91 -11.67 17.34
C ASN A 157 7.29 -11.14 18.73
N LEU A 158 8.54 -10.74 18.94
CA LEU A 158 9.04 -10.24 20.22
C LEU A 158 9.30 -8.73 20.22
N TYR A 159 8.93 -8.04 19.14
CA TYR A 159 9.09 -6.60 19.06
C TYR A 159 7.98 -5.90 19.83
N ASP A 160 8.39 -5.06 20.79
CA ASP A 160 7.50 -4.17 21.56
C ASP A 160 7.89 -2.72 21.26
N ALA A 161 7.63 -2.28 20.04
CA ALA A 161 7.95 -0.93 19.58
C ALA A 161 6.66 -0.11 19.40
N PRO A 162 6.55 1.08 20.00
CA PRO A 162 5.36 1.92 19.84
C PRO A 162 5.04 2.19 18.36
N GLY A 163 3.78 1.97 17.96
CA GLY A 163 3.32 2.21 16.59
C GLY A 163 3.71 1.13 15.57
N LEU A 164 4.39 0.04 16.00
CA LEU A 164 4.67 -1.11 15.15
C LEU A 164 3.44 -2.03 15.09
N GLN A 165 3.02 -2.41 13.87
CA GLN A 165 1.88 -3.31 13.68
C GLN A 165 1.96 -4.08 12.36
N SER A 166 1.26 -5.22 12.29
CA SER A 166 1.20 -6.02 11.08
C SER A 166 0.28 -5.40 10.01
N TRP A 167 0.47 -5.85 8.77
CA TRP A 167 -0.43 -5.54 7.66
C TRP A 167 -1.88 -5.95 7.95
N GLU A 168 -2.07 -7.12 8.55
CA GLU A 168 -3.39 -7.61 8.93
C GLU A 168 -4.10 -6.67 9.91
N ASN A 169 -3.39 -6.17 10.93
CA ASN A 169 -3.93 -5.21 11.88
C ASN A 169 -4.32 -3.88 11.21
N LEU A 170 -3.50 -3.41 10.25
CA LEU A 170 -3.82 -2.24 9.45
C LEU A 170 -5.12 -2.44 8.66
N LEU A 171 -5.25 -3.59 7.96
CA LEU A 171 -6.44 -3.89 7.17
C LEU A 171 -7.69 -4.00 8.05
N GLU A 172 -7.57 -4.63 9.23
CA GLU A 172 -8.68 -4.74 10.19
C GLU A 172 -9.15 -3.37 10.68
N ALA A 173 -8.21 -2.48 11.03
CA ALA A 173 -8.52 -1.11 11.41
C ALA A 173 -9.19 -0.35 10.26
N GLY A 174 -8.72 -0.54 9.03
CA GLY A 174 -9.31 0.04 7.83
C GLY A 174 -10.72 -0.46 7.56
N ALA A 175 -10.95 -1.77 7.66
CA ALA A 175 -12.28 -2.38 7.49
C ALA A 175 -13.28 -1.85 8.53
N LYS A 176 -12.87 -1.72 9.80
CA LYS A 176 -13.69 -1.10 10.85
C LYS A 176 -14.06 0.34 10.51
N LYS A 177 -13.09 1.12 10.01
CA LYS A 177 -13.32 2.53 9.61
C LYS A 177 -14.26 2.64 8.42
N LEU A 178 -14.12 1.79 7.42
CA LEU A 178 -15.01 1.74 6.25
C LEU A 178 -16.43 1.30 6.61
N SER A 179 -16.59 0.42 7.60
CA SER A 179 -17.89 0.00 8.09
C SER A 179 -18.59 1.08 8.92
N ALA A 180 -17.81 1.88 9.65
CA ALA A 180 -18.32 3.01 10.44
C ALA A 180 -18.70 4.23 9.58
N ASP A 181 -18.10 4.39 8.40
CA ASP A 181 -18.37 5.48 7.44
C ASP A 181 -18.54 4.90 6.03
N PRO A 182 -19.76 4.44 5.67
CA PRO A 182 -20.04 3.89 4.33
C PRO A 182 -19.78 4.89 3.19
N ASP A 183 -19.92 6.18 3.44
CA ASP A 183 -19.64 7.24 2.45
C ASP A 183 -18.16 7.35 2.13
N LEU A 184 -17.28 6.86 3.00
CA LEU A 184 -15.85 6.84 2.75
C LEU A 184 -15.49 5.98 1.54
N ARG A 185 -16.14 4.81 1.38
CA ARG A 185 -15.99 3.96 0.19
C ARG A 185 -16.38 4.69 -1.09
N LEU A 186 -17.48 5.43 -1.07
CA LEU A 186 -17.95 6.21 -2.21
C LEU A 186 -16.95 7.34 -2.53
N ARG A 187 -16.48 8.06 -1.53
CA ARG A 187 -15.49 9.13 -1.70
C ARG A 187 -14.19 8.64 -2.33
N TYR A 188 -13.73 7.43 -2.00
CA TYR A 188 -12.53 6.85 -2.61
C TYR A 188 -12.74 6.40 -4.08
N ARG A 189 -13.96 5.99 -4.44
CA ARG A 189 -14.31 5.65 -5.83
C ARG A 189 -14.36 6.88 -6.75
N LEU A 190 -14.54 8.06 -6.20
CA LEU A 190 -14.72 9.31 -6.94
C LEU A 190 -13.44 10.18 -6.98
N ARG A 191 -12.39 9.79 -6.27
CA ARG A 191 -11.10 10.51 -6.19
C ARG A 191 -10.10 10.00 -7.21
#